data_8dc424c12608a6f0ceaf9b7b33bcccba
#
_entry.id   8dc424c12608a6f0ceaf9b7b33bcccba
#
_cell.length_a   1.000
_cell.length_b   1.000
_cell.length_c   1.000
_cell.angle_alpha   90.00
_cell.angle_beta   90.00
_cell.angle_gamma   90.00
#
_symmetry.space_group_name_H-M   'P 1'
#
loop_
_entity.id
_entity.type
_entity.pdbx_description
1 polymer ?
#
loop_
_entity_poly.entity_id
_entity_poly.type
_entity_poly.pdbx_seq_one_letter_code
_entity_poly.pdbx_strand_id
1 'polypeptide(L)'
;MADRHTAAMRFTLTPKSASVDCSVAVGLDGAVRNLPIADNQLQDNTEFARIWGELDTKPLEGGGMLTAKTSESGRVTAMCFSASCAGDSVCSRELREDYVGSRFEARLEPGRSLTVEKLISVACFRDGAEPERMAYEALKSVESKGFDGMLEDTKRAWSEIWSDLDIKLKGCD
;
A
#
# COMPACT_ATOMS: atom_id res chain seq x y z
N MET A 1 -0.17 -7.37 12.52
CA MET A 1 0.96 -6.88 11.69
C MET A 1 2.21 -6.87 12.54
N ALA A 2 3.34 -7.33 12.02
CA ALA A 2 4.61 -7.34 12.75
C ALA A 2 5.17 -5.91 12.93
N ASP A 3 4.85 -5.02 12.02
CA ASP A 3 5.25 -3.61 12.06
C ASP A 3 4.02 -2.71 11.80
N ARG A 4 3.95 -1.57 12.48
CA ARG A 4 2.80 -0.64 12.39
C ARG A 4 2.92 0.34 11.23
N HIS A 5 4.12 0.50 10.68
CA HIS A 5 4.42 1.49 9.64
C HIS A 5 4.53 0.89 8.25
N THR A 6 4.58 -0.44 8.13
CA THR A 6 4.84 -1.11 6.84
C THR A 6 3.79 -2.14 6.50
N ALA A 7 3.54 -2.31 5.20
CA ALA A 7 2.66 -3.32 4.64
C ALA A 7 3.23 -3.83 3.31
N ALA A 8 2.83 -5.03 2.91
CA ALA A 8 3.18 -5.62 1.63
C ALA A 8 1.96 -6.21 0.94
N MET A 9 1.96 -6.13 -0.37
CA MET A 9 0.94 -6.72 -1.23
C MET A 9 1.61 -7.48 -2.37
N ARG A 10 1.10 -8.68 -2.69
CA ARG A 10 1.49 -9.46 -3.86
C ARG A 10 0.25 -9.82 -4.67
N PHE A 11 0.32 -9.58 -5.95
CA PHE A 11 -0.71 -9.94 -6.91
C PHE A 11 -0.11 -10.79 -8.02
N THR A 12 -0.72 -11.94 -8.34
CA THR A 12 -0.27 -12.83 -9.42
C THR A 12 -1.40 -13.06 -10.40
N LEU A 13 -1.13 -12.82 -11.68
CA LEU A 13 -2.03 -13.06 -12.78
C LEU A 13 -1.50 -14.20 -13.65
N THR A 14 -2.33 -15.22 -13.90
CA THR A 14 -2.01 -16.37 -14.77
C THR A 14 -3.18 -16.67 -15.68
N PRO A 15 -3.06 -16.44 -17.00
CA PRO A 15 -4.09 -16.84 -17.95
C PRO A 15 -4.18 -18.37 -18.02
N LYS A 16 -5.40 -18.91 -18.11
CA LYS A 16 -5.62 -20.36 -18.15
C LYS A 16 -5.70 -20.91 -19.57
N SER A 17 -6.37 -20.22 -20.49
CA SER A 17 -6.77 -20.79 -21.77
C SER A 17 -6.40 -20.00 -23.02
N ALA A 18 -6.14 -18.70 -22.90
CA ALA A 18 -5.79 -17.83 -24.02
C ALA A 18 -4.73 -16.82 -23.62
N SER A 19 -3.96 -16.34 -24.60
CA SER A 19 -3.02 -15.22 -24.38
C SER A 19 -3.78 -13.95 -24.08
N VAL A 20 -3.29 -13.16 -23.12
CA VAL A 20 -3.92 -11.94 -22.62
C VAL A 20 -2.92 -10.80 -22.59
N ASP A 21 -3.30 -9.66 -23.16
CA ASP A 21 -2.60 -8.39 -22.89
C ASP A 21 -3.12 -7.83 -21.57
N CYS A 22 -2.22 -7.59 -20.63
CA CYS A 22 -2.58 -7.12 -19.31
C CYS A 22 -1.79 -5.89 -18.89
N SER A 23 -2.41 -5.06 -18.05
CA SER A 23 -1.79 -3.89 -17.44
C SER A 23 -2.13 -3.87 -15.96
N VAL A 24 -1.09 -3.81 -15.12
CA VAL A 24 -1.22 -3.73 -13.66
C VAL A 24 -0.64 -2.41 -13.19
N ALA A 25 -1.49 -1.56 -12.63
CA ALA A 25 -1.07 -0.28 -12.04
C ALA A 25 -1.03 -0.40 -10.52
N VAL A 26 0.04 0.09 -9.93
CA VAL A 26 0.24 0.16 -8.49
C VAL A 26 0.73 1.56 -8.12
N GLY A 27 0.18 2.16 -7.06
CA GLY A 27 0.57 3.52 -6.70
C GLY A 27 -0.05 3.97 -5.40
N LEU A 28 0.14 5.25 -5.12
CA LEU A 28 -0.48 6.01 -4.04
C LEU A 28 -1.40 7.05 -4.66
N ASP A 29 -2.64 7.06 -4.23
CA ASP A 29 -3.68 7.96 -4.71
C ASP A 29 -4.14 8.87 -3.56
N GLY A 30 -3.87 10.16 -3.69
CA GLY A 30 -4.29 11.20 -2.75
C GLY A 30 -5.65 11.83 -3.09
N ALA A 31 -6.25 11.49 -4.23
CA ALA A 31 -7.57 12.00 -4.64
C ALA A 31 -8.73 11.35 -3.88
N VAL A 32 -8.44 10.43 -2.98
CA VAL A 32 -9.44 9.71 -2.18
C VAL A 32 -10.28 10.69 -1.36
N ARG A 33 -11.58 10.51 -1.39
CA ARG A 33 -12.56 11.28 -0.62
C ARG A 33 -13.27 10.39 0.38
N ASN A 34 -13.65 10.97 1.51
CA ASN A 34 -14.55 10.28 2.43
C ASN A 34 -15.91 10.09 1.78
N LEU A 35 -16.52 8.94 2.02
CA LEU A 35 -17.91 8.73 1.65
C LEU A 35 -18.79 9.65 2.51
N PRO A 36 -19.78 10.36 1.91
CA PRO A 36 -20.77 11.08 2.69
C PRO A 36 -21.50 10.09 3.60
N ILE A 37 -21.69 10.45 4.86
CA ILE A 37 -22.47 9.65 5.80
C ILE A 37 -23.93 9.78 5.36
N ALA A 38 -24.44 8.77 4.66
CA ALA A 38 -25.75 8.79 4.00
C ALA A 38 -26.94 8.92 4.96
N ASP A 39 -26.78 8.66 6.25
CA ASP A 39 -27.86 8.58 7.23
C ASP A 39 -28.02 9.81 8.13
N ASN A 40 -27.21 10.84 8.00
CA ASN A 40 -27.35 12.03 8.81
C ASN A 40 -27.99 13.17 8.01
N GLN A 41 -29.34 13.12 7.90
CA GLN A 41 -30.14 14.14 7.20
C GLN A 41 -30.03 15.57 7.80
N LEU A 42 -29.30 15.74 8.90
CA LEU A 42 -29.17 16.99 9.63
C LEU A 42 -27.87 17.74 9.38
N GLN A 43 -26.90 17.13 8.68
CA GLN A 43 -25.63 17.78 8.34
C GLN A 43 -25.25 17.47 6.91
N ASP A 44 -25.20 18.49 6.09
CA ASP A 44 -24.55 18.42 4.76
C ASP A 44 -23.03 18.38 4.99
N ASN A 45 -22.47 17.16 5.07
CA ASN A 45 -21.05 16.92 5.31
C ASN A 45 -20.22 16.90 4.02
N THR A 46 -20.71 17.45 2.92
CA THR A 46 -19.96 17.50 1.65
C THR A 46 -18.68 18.29 1.77
N GLU A 47 -18.61 19.26 2.70
CA GLU A 47 -17.41 20.03 2.99
C GLU A 47 -16.27 19.15 3.58
N PHE A 48 -16.58 18.07 4.28
CA PHE A 48 -15.61 17.16 4.87
C PHE A 48 -15.24 15.97 3.96
N ALA A 49 -15.73 15.93 2.75
CA ALA A 49 -15.43 14.84 1.81
C ALA A 49 -13.93 14.79 1.44
N ARG A 50 -13.24 15.93 1.47
CA ARG A 50 -11.80 16.03 1.20
C ARG A 50 -11.09 16.61 2.43
N ILE A 51 -10.35 15.78 3.15
CA ILE A 51 -9.59 16.18 4.34
C ILE A 51 -8.24 16.79 3.95
N TRP A 52 -7.67 16.36 2.84
CA TRP A 52 -6.36 16.79 2.38
C TRP A 52 -6.45 18.15 1.69
N GLY A 53 -5.76 19.15 2.24
CA GLY A 53 -5.63 20.49 1.65
C GLY A 53 -4.49 20.58 0.65
N GLU A 54 -3.36 19.98 0.98
CA GLU A 54 -2.16 19.97 0.16
C GLU A 54 -1.72 18.53 -0.09
N LEU A 55 -1.34 18.22 -1.31
CA LEU A 55 -0.74 16.95 -1.72
C LEU A 55 0.57 17.25 -2.44
N ASP A 56 1.61 16.46 -2.16
CA ASP A 56 2.88 16.50 -2.87
C ASP A 56 3.28 15.07 -3.25
N THR A 57 3.66 14.87 -4.50
CA THR A 57 4.06 13.56 -5.02
C THR A 57 5.48 13.62 -5.53
N LYS A 58 6.30 12.69 -5.07
CA LYS A 58 7.71 12.57 -5.47
C LYS A 58 8.00 11.18 -6.02
N PRO A 59 8.62 11.07 -7.20
CA PRO A 59 9.10 9.79 -7.68
C PRO A 59 10.31 9.34 -6.84
N LEU A 60 10.32 8.04 -6.49
CA LEU A 60 11.46 7.35 -5.91
C LEU A 60 11.98 6.29 -6.88
N GLU A 61 13.17 5.77 -6.63
CA GLU A 61 13.68 4.61 -7.37
C GLU A 61 12.78 3.40 -7.10
N GLY A 62 12.22 2.82 -8.15
CA GLY A 62 11.30 1.68 -8.06
C GLY A 62 9.90 2.00 -7.50
N GLY A 63 9.56 3.28 -7.23
CA GLY A 63 8.28 3.63 -6.63
C GLY A 63 8.03 5.12 -6.50
N GLY A 64 7.42 5.54 -5.39
CA GLY A 64 7.09 6.94 -5.14
C GLY A 64 6.73 7.25 -3.69
N MET A 65 6.65 8.53 -3.41
CA MET A 65 6.20 9.10 -2.16
C MET A 65 5.02 10.03 -2.41
N LEU A 66 4.04 9.99 -1.54
CA LEU A 66 2.93 10.93 -1.45
C LEU A 66 2.89 11.51 -0.05
N THR A 67 2.98 12.83 0.04
CA THR A 67 2.81 13.58 1.28
C THR A 67 1.47 14.29 1.25
N ALA A 68 0.68 14.13 2.28
CA ALA A 68 -0.62 14.74 2.44
C ALA A 68 -0.66 15.59 3.69
N LYS A 69 -1.20 16.81 3.59
CA LYS A 69 -1.37 17.73 4.70
C LYS A 69 -2.85 18.08 4.86
N THR A 70 -3.36 17.98 6.07
CA THR A 70 -4.76 18.31 6.34
C THR A 70 -5.02 19.80 6.18
N SER A 71 -6.19 20.16 5.61
CA SER A 71 -6.56 21.56 5.31
C SER A 71 -6.62 22.45 6.54
N GLU A 72 -7.21 21.97 7.64
CA GLU A 72 -7.45 22.82 8.82
C GLU A 72 -6.31 22.73 9.83
N SER A 73 -5.87 21.52 10.17
CA SER A 73 -4.90 21.31 11.26
C SER A 73 -3.45 21.32 10.82
N GLY A 74 -3.17 21.38 9.52
CA GLY A 74 -1.81 21.36 8.95
C GLY A 74 -1.00 20.10 9.27
N ARG A 75 -1.67 19.00 9.65
CA ARG A 75 -1.02 17.74 10.04
C ARG A 75 -0.55 16.98 8.82
N VAL A 76 0.68 16.51 8.86
CA VAL A 76 1.34 15.82 7.74
C VAL A 76 1.29 14.32 7.93
N THR A 77 1.01 13.61 6.85
CA THR A 77 1.18 12.16 6.70
C THR A 77 1.96 11.91 5.43
N ALA A 78 2.98 11.08 5.49
CA ALA A 78 3.77 10.66 4.34
C ALA A 78 3.61 9.15 4.12
N MET A 79 3.45 8.77 2.86
CA MET A 79 3.39 7.39 2.41
C MET A 79 4.44 7.17 1.35
N CYS A 80 5.16 6.06 1.43
CA CYS A 80 6.09 5.64 0.39
C CYS A 80 5.70 4.25 -0.11
N PHE A 81 6.04 3.96 -1.37
CA PHE A 81 5.95 2.62 -1.89
C PHE A 81 7.12 2.31 -2.79
N SER A 82 7.49 1.04 -2.87
CA SER A 82 8.26 0.45 -3.95
C SER A 82 7.47 -0.69 -4.58
N ALA A 83 7.66 -0.88 -5.89
CA ALA A 83 7.00 -1.93 -6.65
C ALA A 83 8.00 -2.68 -7.52
N SER A 84 7.85 -3.98 -7.56
CA SER A 84 8.63 -4.87 -8.42
C SER A 84 7.71 -5.82 -9.18
N CYS A 85 8.19 -6.30 -10.32
CA CYS A 85 7.48 -7.24 -11.15
C CYS A 85 8.39 -8.42 -11.52
N ALA A 86 7.90 -9.63 -11.28
CA ALA A 86 8.51 -10.85 -11.78
C ALA A 86 7.70 -11.35 -13.01
N GLY A 87 8.39 -11.53 -14.13
CA GLY A 87 7.86 -11.84 -15.44
C GLY A 87 8.26 -10.78 -16.48
N ASP A 88 8.10 -11.13 -17.76
CA ASP A 88 8.42 -10.20 -18.86
C ASP A 88 7.38 -9.10 -18.91
N SER A 89 7.76 -7.89 -18.55
CA SER A 89 6.88 -6.72 -18.56
C SER A 89 7.63 -5.43 -18.88
N VAL A 90 6.90 -4.49 -19.45
CA VAL A 90 7.36 -3.11 -19.62
C VAL A 90 6.86 -2.29 -18.46
N CYS A 91 7.77 -1.61 -17.75
CA CYS A 91 7.42 -0.73 -16.64
C CYS A 91 7.42 0.72 -17.10
N SER A 92 6.35 1.44 -16.80
CA SER A 92 6.25 2.88 -16.97
C SER A 92 5.86 3.55 -15.65
N ARG A 93 6.26 4.81 -15.48
CA ARG A 93 5.91 5.61 -14.31
C ARG A 93 4.71 6.49 -14.62
N GLU A 94 3.80 6.59 -13.66
CA GLU A 94 2.70 7.54 -13.68
C GLU A 94 2.90 8.56 -12.57
N LEU A 95 2.86 9.84 -12.91
CA LEU A 95 2.97 10.96 -11.98
C LEU A 95 1.91 12.01 -12.30
N ARG A 96 1.11 12.36 -11.30
CA ARG A 96 0.15 13.47 -11.30
C ARG A 96 0.28 14.22 -9.98
N GLU A 97 -0.34 15.37 -9.87
CA GLU A 97 -0.34 16.15 -8.62
C GLU A 97 -0.81 15.36 -7.39
N ASP A 98 -1.79 14.49 -7.59
CA ASP A 98 -2.45 13.70 -6.55
C ASP A 98 -2.14 12.19 -6.61
N TYR A 99 -1.28 11.75 -7.55
CA TYR A 99 -0.99 10.34 -7.76
C TYR A 99 0.45 10.08 -8.17
N VAL A 100 1.06 9.09 -7.54
CA VAL A 100 2.36 8.55 -7.96
C VAL A 100 2.28 7.05 -8.05
N GLY A 101 2.66 6.47 -9.21
CA GLY A 101 2.52 5.04 -9.47
C GLY A 101 3.49 4.48 -10.49
N SER A 102 3.45 3.17 -10.61
CA SER A 102 4.12 2.36 -11.64
C SER A 102 3.09 1.50 -12.35
N ARG A 103 3.23 1.36 -13.65
CA ARG A 103 2.40 0.52 -14.51
C ARG A 103 3.26 -0.56 -15.15
N PHE A 104 2.84 -1.81 -15.02
CA PHE A 104 3.49 -2.97 -15.63
C PHE A 104 2.57 -3.51 -16.72
N GLU A 105 3.06 -3.54 -17.95
CA GLU A 105 2.33 -4.03 -19.11
C GLU A 105 3.00 -5.29 -19.64
N ALA A 106 2.22 -6.32 -19.90
CA ALA A 106 2.72 -7.60 -20.34
C ALA A 106 1.70 -8.31 -21.25
N ARG A 107 2.22 -9.11 -22.19
CA ARG A 107 1.44 -10.13 -22.88
C ARG A 107 1.75 -11.49 -22.28
N LEU A 108 0.75 -12.13 -21.71
CA LEU A 108 0.90 -13.41 -21.03
C LEU A 108 0.32 -14.54 -21.87
N GLU A 109 1.12 -15.57 -22.06
CA GLU A 109 0.68 -16.84 -22.65
C GLU A 109 0.02 -17.73 -21.58
N PRO A 110 -0.86 -18.69 -21.98
CA PRO A 110 -1.47 -19.61 -21.03
C PRO A 110 -0.45 -20.31 -20.13
N GLY A 111 -0.69 -20.29 -18.83
CA GLY A 111 0.19 -20.87 -17.81
C GLY A 111 1.43 -20.02 -17.44
N ARG A 112 1.67 -18.90 -18.12
CA ARG A 112 2.70 -17.92 -17.71
C ARG A 112 2.13 -16.91 -16.72
N SER A 113 2.90 -16.60 -15.71
CA SER A 113 2.44 -15.70 -14.64
C SER A 113 3.18 -14.37 -14.65
N LEU A 114 2.45 -13.29 -14.36
CA LEU A 114 2.98 -12.01 -13.96
C LEU A 114 2.73 -11.84 -12.46
N THR A 115 3.78 -11.59 -11.68
CA THR A 115 3.67 -11.33 -10.26
C THR A 115 4.17 -9.93 -9.96
N VAL A 116 3.29 -9.10 -9.39
CA VAL A 116 3.63 -7.74 -8.95
C VAL A 116 3.61 -7.70 -7.44
N GLU A 117 4.69 -7.19 -6.86
CA GLU A 117 4.80 -6.91 -5.43
C GLU A 117 4.82 -5.41 -5.19
N LYS A 118 4.15 -4.98 -4.13
CA LYS A 118 4.17 -3.60 -3.62
C LYS A 118 4.50 -3.63 -2.15
N LEU A 119 5.57 -2.95 -1.75
CA LEU A 119 5.89 -2.64 -0.37
C LEU A 119 5.45 -1.21 -0.08
N ILE A 120 4.90 -0.98 1.09
CA ILE A 120 4.30 0.30 1.48
C ILE A 120 4.80 0.66 2.87
N SER A 121 5.07 1.93 3.08
CA SER A 121 5.31 2.50 4.39
C SER A 121 4.47 3.76 4.61
N VAL A 122 4.14 4.02 5.87
CA VAL A 122 3.34 5.18 6.29
C VAL A 122 3.92 5.73 7.58
N ALA A 123 4.09 7.05 7.64
CA ALA A 123 4.39 7.77 8.87
C ALA A 123 3.59 9.07 8.92
N CYS A 124 3.26 9.53 10.12
CA CYS A 124 2.47 10.73 10.32
C CYS A 124 3.06 11.62 11.43
N PHE A 125 2.50 12.80 11.59
CA PHE A 125 2.90 13.79 12.60
C PHE A 125 2.97 13.24 14.04
N ARG A 126 2.27 12.13 14.35
CA ARG A 126 2.32 11.48 15.68
C ARG A 126 3.55 10.62 15.87
N ASP A 127 4.18 10.19 14.80
CA ASP A 127 5.36 9.32 14.83
C ASP A 127 6.65 10.13 14.99
N GLY A 128 6.65 11.39 14.58
CA GLY A 128 7.78 12.30 14.72
C GLY A 128 7.64 13.60 13.92
N ALA A 129 8.67 14.42 13.97
CA ALA A 129 8.69 15.72 13.32
C ALA A 129 8.90 15.66 11.80
N GLU A 130 9.42 14.54 11.28
CA GLU A 130 9.80 14.38 9.87
C GLU A 130 9.14 13.13 9.25
N PRO A 131 7.81 13.14 9.03
CA PRO A 131 7.08 11.97 8.53
C PRO A 131 7.61 11.44 7.19
N GLU A 132 8.04 12.32 6.28
CA GLU A 132 8.59 11.94 4.98
C GLU A 132 9.85 11.09 5.13
N ARG A 133 10.80 11.54 5.96
CA ARG A 133 12.03 10.80 6.23
C ARG A 133 11.74 9.47 6.90
N MET A 134 10.85 9.47 7.89
CA MET A 134 10.46 8.26 8.63
C MET A 134 9.80 7.23 7.72
N ALA A 135 8.87 7.65 6.85
CA ALA A 135 8.24 6.76 5.87
C ALA A 135 9.27 6.20 4.90
N TYR A 136 10.20 7.03 4.40
CA TYR A 136 11.25 6.58 3.49
C TYR A 136 12.19 5.56 4.15
N GLU A 137 12.68 5.83 5.37
CA GLU A 137 13.53 4.93 6.13
C GLU A 137 12.82 3.59 6.44
N ALA A 138 11.54 3.65 6.82
CA ALA A 138 10.72 2.46 7.05
C ALA A 138 10.59 1.61 5.78
N LEU A 139 10.34 2.23 4.60
CA LEU A 139 10.32 1.51 3.33
C LEU A 139 11.66 0.81 3.06
N LYS A 140 12.77 1.54 3.19
CA LYS A 140 14.11 1.00 2.95
C LYS A 140 14.45 -0.18 3.88
N SER A 141 13.97 -0.15 5.11
CA SER A 141 14.20 -1.24 6.08
C SER A 141 13.55 -2.57 5.68
N VAL A 142 12.47 -2.54 4.88
CA VAL A 142 11.74 -3.74 4.47
C VAL A 142 12.01 -4.16 3.03
N GLU A 143 12.65 -3.32 2.21
CA GLU A 143 12.97 -3.67 0.81
C GLU A 143 13.82 -4.95 0.69
N SER A 144 14.79 -5.15 1.57
CA SER A 144 15.62 -6.36 1.57
C SER A 144 14.88 -7.63 2.01
N LYS A 145 13.79 -7.49 2.78
CA LYS A 145 12.97 -8.61 3.22
C LYS A 145 11.98 -9.04 2.15
N GLY A 146 11.49 -8.09 1.35
CA GLY A 146 10.45 -8.31 0.36
C GLY A 146 9.12 -8.80 0.98
N PHE A 147 8.20 -9.23 0.12
CA PHE A 147 6.91 -9.73 0.56
C PHE A 147 7.02 -10.97 1.47
N ASP A 148 7.84 -11.94 1.10
CA ASP A 148 7.93 -13.22 1.83
C ASP A 148 8.50 -13.02 3.24
N GLY A 149 9.55 -12.19 3.40
CA GLY A 149 10.11 -11.90 4.71
C GLY A 149 9.13 -11.15 5.61
N MET A 150 8.37 -10.19 5.06
CA MET A 150 7.32 -9.49 5.82
C MET A 150 6.15 -10.42 6.20
N LEU A 151 5.80 -11.37 5.34
CA LEU A 151 4.77 -12.38 5.63
C LEU A 151 5.21 -13.30 6.78
N GLU A 152 6.46 -13.78 6.77
CA GLU A 152 7.00 -14.62 7.83
C GLU A 152 7.09 -13.87 9.18
N ASP A 153 7.51 -12.60 9.17
CA ASP A 153 7.50 -11.76 10.37
C ASP A 153 6.08 -11.61 10.94
N THR A 154 5.09 -11.42 10.04
CA THR A 154 3.68 -11.28 10.44
C THR A 154 3.13 -12.61 11.02
N LYS A 155 3.43 -13.75 10.39
CA LYS A 155 3.05 -15.08 10.90
C LYS A 155 3.64 -15.32 12.28
N ARG A 156 4.93 -15.00 12.48
CA ARG A 156 5.59 -15.14 13.78
C ARG A 156 4.91 -14.31 14.86
N ALA A 157 4.68 -13.03 14.59
CA ALA A 157 4.00 -12.12 15.54
C ALA A 157 2.59 -12.59 15.90
N TRP A 158 1.83 -13.09 14.93
CA TRP A 158 0.51 -13.69 15.20
C TRP A 158 0.59 -15.00 15.96
N SER A 159 1.57 -15.87 15.66
CA SER A 159 1.76 -17.13 16.41
C SER A 159 2.07 -16.88 17.88
N GLU A 160 2.86 -15.86 18.19
CA GLU A 160 3.13 -15.44 19.58
C GLU A 160 1.84 -15.01 20.29
N ILE A 161 1.03 -14.14 19.66
CA ILE A 161 -0.26 -13.70 20.20
C ILE A 161 -1.21 -14.89 20.44
N TRP A 162 -1.34 -15.77 19.43
CA TRP A 162 -2.24 -16.91 19.52
C TRP A 162 -1.77 -17.96 20.54
N SER A 163 -0.45 -18.10 20.77
CA SER A 163 0.07 -19.03 21.79
C SER A 163 -0.45 -18.69 23.20
N ASP A 164 -0.69 -17.40 23.45
CA ASP A 164 -1.17 -16.90 24.74
C ASP A 164 -2.70 -16.84 24.85
N LEU A 165 -3.39 -16.75 23.72
CA LEU A 165 -4.84 -16.52 23.66
C LEU A 165 -5.65 -17.74 23.18
N ASP A 166 -4.99 -18.78 22.65
CA ASP A 166 -5.66 -19.95 22.07
C ASP A 166 -6.28 -20.84 23.15
N ILE A 167 -7.60 -21.02 23.09
CA ILE A 167 -8.35 -21.92 24.00
C ILE A 167 -8.52 -23.25 23.30
N LYS A 168 -7.78 -24.27 23.76
CA LYS A 168 -7.93 -25.64 23.28
C LYS A 168 -8.95 -26.41 24.11
N LEU A 169 -10.11 -26.70 23.52
CA LEU A 169 -11.11 -27.59 24.11
C LEU A 169 -10.76 -29.05 23.79
N LYS A 170 -10.62 -29.87 24.83
CA LYS A 170 -10.44 -31.32 24.70
C LYS A 170 -11.78 -32.02 25.03
N GLY A 171 -12.19 -32.98 24.18
CA GLY A 171 -13.36 -33.84 24.46
C GLY A 171 -14.67 -33.34 23.84
N CYS A 172 -14.62 -32.57 22.78
CA CYS A 172 -15.77 -32.33 21.89
C CYS A 172 -15.62 -33.24 20.67
N ASP A 173 -16.18 -34.45 20.75
CA ASP A 173 -16.39 -35.34 19.60
C ASP A 173 -17.71 -34.98 18.92
#